data_0111c55ab5950102b75867783e509e43
#
_entry.id   0111c55ab5950102b75867783e509e43
#
_cell.length_a   1.000
_cell.length_b   1.000
_cell.length_c   1.000
_cell.angle_alpha   90.00
_cell.angle_beta   90.00
_cell.angle_gamma   90.00
#
_symmetry.space_group_name_H-M   'P 1'
#
loop_
_entity.id
_entity.type
_entity.pdbx_description
1 polymer ?
#
loop_
_entity_poly.entity_id
_entity_poly.type
_entity_poly.pdbx_seq_one_letter_code
_entity_poly.pdbx_strand_id
1 'polypeptide(L)'
;MNEKRRPQGRENPRRADRFADRTAPVEEIEGQLEGRNALQEALKAGRTIDKVFIASGETDRGLQRLAAQAKEAGAVVVPVDRRKLDQMSTTRAHQGVIALAAAHVYYTIDDILEEAASRGENALIVICDELADPHNLGAIMRSAECAGAHGVIIPKRRSVGLTATVAKASAGAVEYMKVARVTNINSAISELKEKGVWVFGTAAEGSIPMYKADLTGPAAIVIGNEGDGMSQLVRKNCDVMVHIPMKGRITSLNASAAASILLYEAVRQRLG
;
A
#
# COMPACT_ATOMS: atom_id res chain seq x y z
N MET A 1 76.60 -36.28 14.25
CA MET A 1 76.01 -34.97 13.84
C MET A 1 74.53 -35.10 13.74
N ASN A 2 73.82 -34.59 14.77
CA ASN A 2 72.42 -34.78 14.99
C ASN A 2 71.67 -33.44 14.67
N GLU A 3 71.01 -33.38 13.56
CA GLU A 3 70.23 -32.23 13.14
C GLU A 3 68.75 -32.36 13.65
N LYS A 4 68.41 -31.56 14.62
CA LYS A 4 67.03 -31.48 15.21
C LYS A 4 66.12 -30.74 14.26
N ARG A 5 65.12 -31.42 13.68
CA ARG A 5 64.00 -30.85 12.98
C ARG A 5 63.03 -30.17 13.99
N ARG A 6 62.72 -28.89 13.77
CA ARG A 6 61.66 -28.15 14.46
C ARG A 6 60.31 -28.57 13.89
N PRO A 7 59.24 -28.67 14.72
CA PRO A 7 57.90 -28.93 14.22
C PRO A 7 57.29 -27.66 13.65
N GLN A 8 56.72 -27.77 12.44
CA GLN A 8 55.89 -26.75 11.80
C GLN A 8 54.55 -26.65 12.55
N GLY A 9 54.17 -25.42 12.94
CA GLY A 9 52.88 -25.10 13.53
C GLY A 9 51.76 -25.29 12.52
N ARG A 10 50.76 -26.08 12.90
CA ARG A 10 49.49 -26.21 12.16
C ARG A 10 48.68 -24.93 12.39
N GLU A 11 48.57 -24.12 11.35
CA GLU A 11 47.55 -23.04 11.31
C GLU A 11 46.15 -23.63 11.28
N ASN A 12 45.31 -23.15 12.17
CA ASN A 12 43.95 -23.60 12.34
C ASN A 12 43.00 -22.76 11.42
N PRO A 13 42.40 -23.31 10.35
CA PRO A 13 41.63 -22.55 9.36
C PRO A 13 40.24 -22.10 9.83
N ARG A 14 39.92 -22.22 11.13
CA ARG A 14 38.57 -21.92 11.66
C ARG A 14 38.36 -20.54 12.27
N ARG A 15 39.30 -19.59 12.04
CA ARG A 15 39.18 -18.22 12.61
C ARG A 15 38.95 -17.09 11.59
N ALA A 16 38.94 -17.36 10.29
CA ALA A 16 38.82 -16.36 9.23
C ALA A 16 37.37 -16.11 8.75
N ASP A 17 36.37 -16.95 9.11
CA ASP A 17 35.04 -16.91 8.51
C ASP A 17 33.93 -16.27 9.38
N ARG A 18 34.28 -15.47 10.40
CA ARG A 18 33.25 -14.82 11.28
C ARG A 18 33.04 -13.33 11.04
N PHE A 19 33.65 -12.71 10.04
CA PHE A 19 33.51 -11.26 9.80
C PHE A 19 33.05 -10.88 8.38
N ALA A 20 32.66 -11.84 7.55
CA ALA A 20 32.32 -11.60 6.14
C ALA A 20 30.80 -11.57 5.85
N ASP A 21 29.95 -11.30 6.85
CA ASP A 21 28.49 -11.23 6.57
C ASP A 21 27.81 -10.07 7.34
N ARG A 22 28.23 -8.83 7.05
CA ARG A 22 27.61 -7.63 7.65
C ARG A 22 27.48 -6.42 6.74
N THR A 23 27.53 -6.57 5.43
CA THR A 23 27.28 -5.43 4.54
C THR A 23 26.59 -5.87 3.24
N ALA A 24 25.39 -6.44 3.34
CA ALA A 24 24.44 -6.26 2.26
C ALA A 24 24.06 -4.76 2.27
N PRO A 25 24.17 -4.03 1.15
CA PRO A 25 23.71 -2.67 1.08
C PRO A 25 22.22 -2.66 1.42
N VAL A 26 21.83 -1.90 2.44
CA VAL A 26 20.42 -1.61 2.72
C VAL A 26 19.95 -0.82 1.50
N GLU A 27 19.03 -1.36 0.71
CA GLU A 27 18.45 -0.65 -0.42
C GLU A 27 17.87 0.68 0.09
N GLU A 28 18.31 1.80 -0.47
CA GLU A 28 17.74 3.11 -0.17
C GLU A 28 16.25 3.09 -0.55
N ILE A 29 15.39 3.18 0.45
CA ILE A 29 13.96 3.31 0.25
C ILE A 29 13.70 4.78 -0.09
N GLU A 30 13.35 5.07 -1.32
CA GLU A 30 12.99 6.41 -1.75
C GLU A 30 11.88 6.99 -0.86
N GLY A 31 12.09 8.23 -0.37
CA GLY A 31 11.18 8.85 0.60
C GLY A 31 11.44 8.47 2.06
N GLN A 32 12.46 7.66 2.36
CA GLN A 32 12.85 7.39 3.74
C GLN A 32 13.50 8.62 4.36
N LEU A 33 13.00 9.03 5.52
CA LEU A 33 13.51 10.13 6.33
C LEU A 33 14.04 9.55 7.63
N GLU A 34 15.31 9.77 7.93
CA GLU A 34 15.94 9.26 9.14
C GLU A 34 16.26 10.40 10.11
N GLY A 35 15.89 10.18 11.37
CA GLY A 35 16.15 11.11 12.45
C GLY A 35 15.07 12.18 12.66
N ARG A 36 15.14 12.79 13.85
CA ARG A 36 14.13 13.73 14.35
C ARG A 36 14.01 14.99 13.50
N ASN A 37 15.14 15.56 13.11
CA ASN A 37 15.17 16.81 12.35
C ASN A 37 14.56 16.61 10.95
N ALA A 38 14.90 15.50 10.27
CA ALA A 38 14.36 15.20 8.95
C ALA A 38 12.82 15.06 8.97
N LEU A 39 12.28 14.34 9.95
CA LEU A 39 10.83 14.22 10.12
C LEU A 39 10.19 15.56 10.49
N GLN A 40 10.79 16.34 11.37
CA GLN A 40 10.27 17.64 11.78
C GLN A 40 10.20 18.63 10.63
N GLU A 41 11.25 18.73 9.83
CA GLU A 41 11.26 19.61 8.65
C GLU A 41 10.28 19.15 7.57
N ALA A 42 10.14 17.85 7.35
CA ALA A 42 9.14 17.31 6.42
C ALA A 42 7.70 17.65 6.85
N LEU A 43 7.38 17.54 8.15
CA LEU A 43 6.07 17.93 8.69
C LEU A 43 5.82 19.43 8.58
N LYS A 44 6.83 20.29 8.86
CA LYS A 44 6.73 21.74 8.69
C LYS A 44 6.52 22.14 7.23
N ALA A 45 7.17 21.44 6.30
CA ALA A 45 7.00 21.64 4.87
C ALA A 45 5.67 21.12 4.32
N GLY A 46 4.79 20.57 5.16
CA GLY A 46 3.51 19.99 4.73
C GLY A 46 3.65 18.70 3.93
N ARG A 47 4.82 18.05 3.97
CA ARG A 47 5.03 16.79 3.25
C ARG A 47 4.19 15.68 3.84
N THR A 48 3.46 14.96 3.01
CA THR A 48 2.66 13.81 3.45
C THR A 48 3.56 12.69 3.94
N ILE A 49 3.35 12.25 5.17
CA ILE A 49 4.07 11.12 5.78
C ILE A 49 3.12 9.92 5.86
N ASP A 50 3.51 8.83 5.22
CA ASP A 50 2.72 7.60 5.22
C ASP A 50 2.84 6.87 6.54
N LYS A 51 4.07 6.70 7.01
CA LYS A 51 4.35 5.88 8.18
C LYS A 51 5.54 6.43 8.97
N VAL A 52 5.45 6.35 10.30
CA VAL A 52 6.54 6.69 11.21
C VAL A 52 6.82 5.48 12.09
N PHE A 53 8.02 4.94 12.00
CA PHE A 53 8.53 3.93 12.92
C PHE A 53 9.25 4.61 14.07
N ILE A 54 8.83 4.32 15.30
CA ILE A 54 9.40 4.90 16.52
C ILE A 54 9.88 3.80 17.45
N ALA A 55 11.03 4.00 18.11
CA ALA A 55 11.56 3.04 19.06
C ALA A 55 10.57 2.81 20.22
N SER A 56 10.25 1.54 20.51
CA SER A 56 9.41 1.15 21.63
C SER A 56 10.11 1.45 22.96
N GLY A 57 9.34 1.88 23.97
CA GLY A 57 9.87 2.18 25.29
C GLY A 57 10.63 3.51 25.38
N GLU A 58 10.63 4.32 24.33
CA GLU A 58 11.27 5.62 24.33
C GLU A 58 10.51 6.59 25.25
N THR A 59 11.22 7.12 26.24
CA THR A 59 10.69 8.08 27.23
C THR A 59 10.96 9.54 26.86
N ASP A 60 11.70 9.78 25.79
CA ASP A 60 12.04 11.13 25.32
C ASP A 60 10.77 11.89 24.87
N ARG A 61 10.45 12.94 25.63
CA ARG A 61 9.27 13.77 25.37
C ARG A 61 9.29 14.46 24.01
N GLY A 62 10.46 14.81 23.49
CA GLY A 62 10.61 15.44 22.17
C GLY A 62 10.20 14.47 21.06
N LEU A 63 10.64 13.22 21.16
CA LEU A 63 10.29 12.18 20.18
C LEU A 63 8.81 11.79 20.25
N GLN A 64 8.23 11.69 21.46
CA GLN A 64 6.80 11.45 21.65
C GLN A 64 5.94 12.57 21.05
N ARG A 65 6.36 13.85 21.28
CA ARG A 65 5.67 15.00 20.68
C ARG A 65 5.74 14.98 19.15
N LEU A 66 6.89 14.67 18.58
CA LEU A 66 7.06 14.55 17.12
C LEU A 66 6.20 13.43 16.52
N ALA A 67 6.12 12.29 17.21
CA ALA A 67 5.22 11.19 16.81
C ALA A 67 3.74 11.59 16.88
N ALA A 68 3.33 12.36 17.90
CA ALA A 68 1.98 12.89 18.01
C ALA A 68 1.65 13.86 16.84
N GLN A 69 2.55 14.79 16.53
CA GLN A 69 2.41 15.72 15.40
C GLN A 69 2.29 14.95 14.06
N ALA A 70 3.12 13.93 13.84
CA ALA A 70 3.02 13.10 12.65
C ALA A 70 1.67 12.37 12.56
N LYS A 71 1.15 11.87 13.69
CA LYS A 71 -0.17 11.23 13.77
C LYS A 71 -1.31 12.20 13.47
N GLU A 72 -1.25 13.43 14.01
CA GLU A 72 -2.20 14.51 13.70
C GLU A 72 -2.18 14.87 12.21
N ALA A 73 -0.99 14.90 11.60
CA ALA A 73 -0.82 15.07 10.15
C ALA A 73 -1.26 13.85 9.31
N GLY A 74 -1.81 12.81 9.94
CA GLY A 74 -2.37 11.64 9.27
C GLY A 74 -1.42 10.46 9.05
N ALA A 75 -0.18 10.52 9.55
CA ALA A 75 0.76 9.40 9.47
C ALA A 75 0.36 8.23 10.38
N VAL A 76 0.68 7.01 9.95
CA VAL A 76 0.56 5.80 10.78
C VAL A 76 1.81 5.67 11.64
N VAL A 77 1.70 5.88 12.96
CA VAL A 77 2.81 5.69 13.90
C VAL A 77 2.86 4.24 14.36
N VAL A 78 4.01 3.60 14.18
CA VAL A 78 4.25 2.18 14.49
C VAL A 78 5.40 2.07 15.50
N PRO A 79 5.14 1.67 16.75
CA PRO A 79 6.19 1.34 17.69
C PRO A 79 6.94 0.08 17.23
N VAL A 80 8.27 0.12 17.24
CA VAL A 80 9.12 -1.01 16.83
C VAL A 80 10.32 -1.13 17.78
N ASP A 81 10.92 -2.31 17.85
CA ASP A 81 12.19 -2.52 18.54
C ASP A 81 13.30 -1.68 17.87
N ARG A 82 14.22 -1.12 18.69
CA ARG A 82 15.34 -0.30 18.18
C ARG A 82 16.18 -1.05 17.15
N ARG A 83 16.35 -2.37 17.29
CA ARG A 83 17.04 -3.22 16.31
C ARG A 83 16.37 -3.18 14.93
N LYS A 84 15.04 -3.05 14.89
CA LYS A 84 14.31 -2.90 13.64
C LYS A 84 14.66 -1.59 12.94
N LEU A 85 14.79 -0.49 13.70
CA LEU A 85 15.25 0.80 13.15
C LEU A 85 16.70 0.71 12.66
N ASP A 86 17.58 0.03 13.43
CA ASP A 86 18.98 -0.18 13.03
C ASP A 86 19.07 -0.98 11.69
N GLN A 87 18.16 -1.92 11.47
CA GLN A 87 18.08 -2.69 10.22
C GLN A 87 17.53 -1.88 9.04
N MET A 88 16.61 -0.97 9.30
CA MET A 88 16.01 -0.11 8.27
C MET A 88 16.88 1.09 7.92
N SER A 89 17.75 1.53 8.85
CA SER A 89 18.55 2.75 8.70
C SER A 89 19.68 2.56 7.70
N THR A 90 19.76 3.45 6.73
CA THR A 90 20.87 3.55 5.77
C THR A 90 22.01 4.41 6.35
N THR A 91 21.66 5.45 7.10
CA THR A 91 22.64 6.43 7.64
C THR A 91 23.17 6.04 9.01
N ARG A 92 22.56 5.09 9.71
CA ARG A 92 22.79 4.71 11.11
C ARG A 92 22.60 5.88 12.11
N ALA A 93 21.93 6.96 11.68
CA ALA A 93 21.68 8.16 12.46
C ALA A 93 20.19 8.41 12.75
N HIS A 94 19.37 7.34 12.80
CA HIS A 94 17.91 7.43 12.91
C HIS A 94 17.38 8.06 14.20
N GLN A 95 18.20 8.20 15.27
CA GLN A 95 17.81 8.88 16.54
C GLN A 95 16.48 8.39 17.14
N GLY A 96 16.14 7.12 16.96
CA GLY A 96 14.90 6.49 17.46
C GLY A 96 13.68 6.66 16.55
N VAL A 97 13.81 7.26 15.36
CA VAL A 97 12.72 7.45 14.41
C VAL A 97 13.17 7.32 12.96
N ILE A 98 12.34 6.62 12.17
CA ILE A 98 12.43 6.58 10.72
C ILE A 98 11.01 6.82 10.17
N ALA A 99 10.87 7.70 9.20
CA ALA A 99 9.61 7.97 8.53
C ALA A 99 9.68 7.63 7.05
N LEU A 100 8.55 7.22 6.50
CA LEU A 100 8.36 7.04 5.07
C LEU A 100 7.43 8.14 4.60
N ALA A 101 7.94 9.06 3.80
CA ALA A 101 7.16 10.09 3.15
C ALA A 101 6.48 9.50 1.90
N ALA A 102 5.26 9.95 1.63
CA ALA A 102 4.58 9.62 0.38
C ALA A 102 5.39 10.16 -0.81
N ALA A 103 5.52 9.35 -1.84
CA ALA A 103 6.12 9.77 -3.10
C ALA A 103 5.16 10.67 -3.89
N HIS A 104 3.84 10.54 -3.66
CA HIS A 104 2.78 11.25 -4.38
C HIS A 104 1.73 11.80 -3.41
N VAL A 105 0.94 12.75 -3.91
CA VAL A 105 -0.14 13.41 -3.15
C VAL A 105 -1.32 12.46 -3.02
N TYR A 106 -1.98 12.48 -1.85
CA TYR A 106 -3.26 11.82 -1.64
C TYR A 106 -4.40 12.83 -1.78
N TYR A 107 -5.52 12.34 -2.26
CA TYR A 107 -6.75 13.05 -2.49
C TYR A 107 -7.84 12.62 -1.50
N THR A 108 -8.98 13.29 -1.53
CA THR A 108 -10.18 12.92 -0.81
C THR A 108 -11.14 12.12 -1.71
N ILE A 109 -12.20 11.55 -1.13
CA ILE A 109 -13.28 10.92 -1.90
C ILE A 109 -14.00 11.97 -2.74
N ASP A 110 -14.20 13.17 -2.19
CA ASP A 110 -14.82 14.28 -2.91
C ASP A 110 -14.03 14.67 -4.15
N ASP A 111 -12.69 14.77 -4.06
CA ASP A 111 -11.84 15.05 -5.22
C ASP A 111 -12.01 14.01 -6.34
N ILE A 112 -12.22 12.73 -6.00
CA ILE A 112 -12.45 11.65 -6.97
C ILE A 112 -13.83 11.82 -7.63
N LEU A 113 -14.85 12.16 -6.85
CA LEU A 113 -16.20 12.36 -7.37
C LEU A 113 -16.31 13.65 -8.22
N GLU A 114 -15.61 14.70 -7.83
CA GLU A 114 -15.48 15.93 -8.61
C GLU A 114 -14.81 15.69 -9.95
N GLU A 115 -13.79 14.81 -10.00
CA GLU A 115 -13.16 14.39 -11.26
C GLU A 115 -14.18 13.75 -12.21
N ALA A 116 -15.00 12.81 -11.71
CA ALA A 116 -16.04 12.19 -12.50
C ALA A 116 -17.08 13.22 -13.01
N ALA A 117 -17.53 14.10 -12.11
CA ALA A 117 -18.48 15.16 -12.45
C ALA A 117 -17.89 16.14 -13.50
N SER A 118 -16.62 16.51 -13.39
CA SER A 118 -15.94 17.40 -14.33
C SER A 118 -15.84 16.83 -15.74
N ARG A 119 -15.77 15.48 -15.85
CA ARG A 119 -15.78 14.76 -17.12
C ARG A 119 -17.20 14.50 -17.66
N GLY A 120 -18.25 14.79 -16.86
CA GLY A 120 -19.63 14.45 -17.21
C GLY A 120 -19.90 12.95 -17.22
N GLU A 121 -19.14 12.18 -16.44
CA GLU A 121 -19.16 10.71 -16.42
C GLU A 121 -19.71 10.17 -15.11
N ASN A 122 -20.31 8.98 -15.16
CA ASN A 122 -20.62 8.22 -13.95
C ASN A 122 -19.34 7.74 -13.28
N ALA A 123 -19.17 8.01 -11.99
CA ALA A 123 -17.98 7.63 -11.24
C ALA A 123 -17.68 6.12 -11.40
N LEU A 124 -16.41 5.79 -11.66
CA LEU A 124 -15.85 4.46 -11.60
C LEU A 124 -14.66 4.48 -10.65
N ILE A 125 -14.75 3.76 -9.55
CA ILE A 125 -13.80 3.82 -8.44
C ILE A 125 -13.34 2.40 -8.11
N VAL A 126 -12.08 2.23 -7.73
CA VAL A 126 -11.58 0.98 -7.17
C VAL A 126 -11.31 1.17 -5.68
N ILE A 127 -11.79 0.25 -4.86
CA ILE A 127 -11.49 0.19 -3.43
C ILE A 127 -10.61 -1.03 -3.18
N CYS A 128 -9.40 -0.83 -2.64
CA CYS A 128 -8.50 -1.91 -2.27
C CYS A 128 -8.61 -2.20 -0.78
N ASP A 129 -9.13 -3.38 -0.40
CA ASP A 129 -9.26 -3.79 1.01
C ASP A 129 -8.03 -4.60 1.44
N GLU A 130 -7.17 -3.98 2.27
CA GLU A 130 -5.97 -4.57 2.87
C GLU A 130 -4.93 -5.13 1.87
N LEU A 131 -4.77 -4.50 0.71
CA LEU A 131 -3.79 -4.88 -0.30
C LEU A 131 -2.37 -4.47 0.14
N ALA A 132 -1.50 -5.46 0.40
CA ALA A 132 -0.17 -5.22 0.96
C ALA A 132 0.95 -5.22 -0.11
N ASP A 133 0.74 -5.88 -1.24
CA ASP A 133 1.74 -5.97 -2.31
C ASP A 133 1.76 -4.69 -3.17
N PRO A 134 2.91 -3.96 -3.24
CA PRO A 134 3.04 -2.77 -4.06
C PRO A 134 2.91 -3.04 -5.56
N HIS A 135 3.27 -4.22 -6.03
CA HIS A 135 3.13 -4.58 -7.44
C HIS A 135 1.66 -4.73 -7.83
N ASN A 136 0.85 -5.33 -6.97
CA ASN A 136 -0.59 -5.44 -7.21
C ASN A 136 -1.28 -4.07 -7.19
N LEU A 137 -0.97 -3.21 -6.20
CA LEU A 137 -1.54 -1.87 -6.17
C LEU A 137 -1.15 -1.06 -7.42
N GLY A 138 0.13 -1.09 -7.84
CA GLY A 138 0.58 -0.40 -9.05
C GLY A 138 -0.10 -0.92 -10.32
N ALA A 139 -0.25 -2.24 -10.45
CA ALA A 139 -0.95 -2.85 -11.58
C ALA A 139 -2.45 -2.52 -11.60
N ILE A 140 -3.11 -2.47 -10.42
CA ILE A 140 -4.50 -2.03 -10.30
C ILE A 140 -4.65 -0.57 -10.74
N MET A 141 -3.77 0.32 -10.27
CA MET A 141 -3.78 1.73 -10.65
C MET A 141 -3.63 1.90 -12.16
N ARG A 142 -2.70 1.15 -12.78
CA ARG A 142 -2.52 1.17 -14.23
C ARG A 142 -3.78 0.71 -14.96
N SER A 143 -4.39 -0.39 -14.52
CA SER A 143 -5.62 -0.90 -15.14
C SER A 143 -6.80 0.05 -14.94
N ALA A 144 -6.89 0.69 -13.77
CA ALA A 144 -7.92 1.67 -13.46
C ALA A 144 -7.79 2.91 -14.33
N GLU A 145 -6.58 3.43 -14.52
CA GLU A 145 -6.31 4.56 -15.41
C GLU A 145 -6.69 4.21 -16.86
N CYS A 146 -6.19 3.09 -17.39
CA CYS A 146 -6.52 2.62 -18.73
C CYS A 146 -8.02 2.38 -18.94
N ALA A 147 -8.75 2.00 -17.90
CA ALA A 147 -10.21 1.79 -17.93
C ALA A 147 -11.02 3.10 -17.76
N GLY A 148 -10.35 4.25 -17.59
CA GLY A 148 -11.01 5.54 -17.35
C GLY A 148 -11.63 5.66 -15.96
N ALA A 149 -11.15 4.90 -14.97
CA ALA A 149 -11.60 5.07 -13.60
C ALA A 149 -11.14 6.42 -13.03
N HIS A 150 -11.92 7.00 -12.12
CA HIS A 150 -11.71 8.35 -11.59
C HIS A 150 -10.82 8.36 -10.34
N GLY A 151 -10.69 7.21 -9.66
CA GLY A 151 -9.82 7.11 -8.50
C GLY A 151 -9.71 5.73 -7.89
N VAL A 152 -8.73 5.61 -6.99
CA VAL A 152 -8.48 4.42 -6.18
C VAL A 152 -8.55 4.80 -4.70
N ILE A 153 -9.21 3.99 -3.88
CA ILE A 153 -9.30 4.19 -2.43
C ILE A 153 -8.50 3.09 -1.74
N ILE A 154 -7.60 3.47 -0.85
CA ILE A 154 -6.76 2.56 -0.07
C ILE A 154 -6.88 2.86 1.43
N PRO A 155 -6.76 1.86 2.33
CA PRO A 155 -6.74 2.13 3.75
C PRO A 155 -5.36 2.63 4.22
N LYS A 156 -5.34 3.44 5.30
CA LYS A 156 -4.10 3.91 5.94
C LYS A 156 -3.29 2.79 6.61
N ARG A 157 -3.96 1.70 7.00
CA ARG A 157 -3.37 0.56 7.71
C ARG A 157 -3.58 -0.72 6.93
N ARG A 158 -2.69 -1.69 7.13
CA ARG A 158 -2.73 -3.02 6.48
C ARG A 158 -2.75 -2.96 4.95
N SER A 159 -2.20 -1.89 4.39
CA SER A 159 -2.09 -1.69 2.94
C SER A 159 -0.79 -0.99 2.63
N VAL A 160 -0.33 -1.14 1.41
CA VAL A 160 0.78 -0.37 0.88
C VAL A 160 0.29 1.05 0.52
N GLY A 161 1.15 2.06 0.75
CA GLY A 161 0.91 3.43 0.29
C GLY A 161 1.54 3.69 -1.09
N LEU A 162 1.49 4.96 -1.55
CA LEU A 162 2.10 5.38 -2.81
C LEU A 162 3.62 5.49 -2.67
N THR A 163 4.29 4.35 -2.74
CA THR A 163 5.75 4.22 -2.68
C THR A 163 6.36 4.29 -4.09
N ALA A 164 7.67 4.48 -4.18
CA ALA A 164 8.41 4.40 -5.45
C ALA A 164 8.18 3.06 -6.19
N THR A 165 8.06 1.96 -5.45
CA THR A 165 7.74 0.65 -6.04
C THR A 165 6.35 0.64 -6.68
N VAL A 166 5.34 1.24 -6.04
CA VAL A 166 3.99 1.41 -6.61
C VAL A 166 4.04 2.29 -7.85
N ALA A 167 4.76 3.42 -7.78
CA ALA A 167 4.94 4.32 -8.93
C ALA A 167 5.55 3.59 -10.13
N LYS A 168 6.61 2.83 -9.91
CA LYS A 168 7.25 2.02 -10.95
C LYS A 168 6.31 0.93 -11.49
N ALA A 169 5.60 0.22 -10.62
CA ALA A 169 4.66 -0.83 -11.02
C ALA A 169 3.44 -0.30 -11.78
N SER A 170 3.02 0.94 -11.48
CA SER A 170 1.92 1.61 -12.18
C SER A 170 2.29 2.11 -13.58
N ALA A 171 3.56 2.03 -13.98
CA ALA A 171 4.06 2.55 -15.27
C ALA A 171 3.65 4.01 -15.54
N GLY A 172 3.62 4.84 -14.49
CA GLY A 172 3.26 6.26 -14.56
C GLY A 172 1.78 6.57 -14.32
N ALA A 173 0.91 5.59 -14.20
CA ALA A 173 -0.52 5.83 -13.94
C ALA A 173 -0.76 6.58 -12.61
N VAL A 174 0.15 6.48 -11.65
CA VAL A 174 0.07 7.20 -10.36
C VAL A 174 0.04 8.73 -10.54
N GLU A 175 0.58 9.27 -11.62
CA GLU A 175 0.60 10.71 -11.90
C GLU A 175 -0.77 11.25 -12.36
N TYR A 176 -1.61 10.37 -12.88
CA TYR A 176 -2.92 10.71 -13.46
C TYR A 176 -4.09 10.24 -12.60
N MET A 177 -3.86 9.25 -11.73
CA MET A 177 -4.91 8.63 -10.92
C MET A 177 -5.04 9.30 -9.55
N LYS A 178 -6.21 9.81 -9.22
CA LYS A 178 -6.49 10.27 -7.85
C LYS A 178 -6.56 9.11 -6.88
N VAL A 179 -5.77 9.14 -5.82
CA VAL A 179 -5.76 8.11 -4.79
C VAL A 179 -6.20 8.70 -3.46
N ALA A 180 -7.31 8.23 -2.93
CA ALA A 180 -7.78 8.60 -1.59
C ALA A 180 -7.28 7.59 -0.55
N ARG A 181 -6.73 8.12 0.55
CA ARG A 181 -6.20 7.30 1.64
C ARG A 181 -7.05 7.46 2.90
N VAL A 182 -7.86 6.44 3.19
CA VAL A 182 -8.89 6.51 4.23
C VAL A 182 -8.50 5.77 5.51
N THR A 183 -9.02 6.22 6.64
CA THR A 183 -8.78 5.57 7.93
C THR A 183 -9.56 4.27 8.07
N ASN A 184 -10.77 4.21 7.47
CA ASN A 184 -11.69 3.09 7.56
C ASN A 184 -12.43 2.90 6.22
N ILE A 185 -12.24 1.73 5.60
CA ILE A 185 -12.90 1.39 4.33
C ILE A 185 -14.42 1.34 4.47
N ASN A 186 -14.95 0.85 5.59
CA ASN A 186 -16.41 0.80 5.78
C ASN A 186 -17.04 2.20 5.84
N SER A 187 -16.38 3.16 6.48
CA SER A 187 -16.83 4.55 6.48
C SER A 187 -16.78 5.15 5.08
N ALA A 188 -15.73 4.85 4.30
CA ALA A 188 -15.61 5.29 2.91
C ALA A 188 -16.72 4.68 2.03
N ILE A 189 -17.06 3.41 2.22
CA ILE A 189 -18.18 2.75 1.54
C ILE A 189 -19.50 3.44 1.89
N SER A 190 -19.76 3.72 3.17
CA SER A 190 -20.98 4.43 3.58
C SER A 190 -21.07 5.82 2.95
N GLU A 191 -19.98 6.58 2.95
CA GLU A 191 -19.89 7.89 2.32
C GLU A 191 -20.18 7.84 0.81
N LEU A 192 -19.61 6.88 0.09
CA LEU A 192 -19.86 6.68 -1.33
C LEU A 192 -21.33 6.37 -1.61
N LYS A 193 -21.95 5.51 -0.79
CA LYS A 193 -23.38 5.14 -0.91
C LYS A 193 -24.29 6.34 -0.67
N GLU A 194 -24.01 7.17 0.34
CA GLU A 194 -24.73 8.43 0.60
C GLU A 194 -24.66 9.40 -0.60
N LYS A 195 -23.57 9.34 -1.36
CA LYS A 195 -23.34 10.11 -2.60
C LYS A 195 -23.86 9.41 -3.87
N GLY A 196 -24.62 8.32 -3.72
CA GLY A 196 -25.27 7.62 -4.83
C GLY A 196 -24.38 6.66 -5.63
N VAL A 197 -23.21 6.28 -5.12
CA VAL A 197 -22.30 5.31 -5.75
C VAL A 197 -22.65 3.89 -5.27
N TRP A 198 -22.93 2.98 -6.18
CA TRP A 198 -23.16 1.57 -5.89
C TRP A 198 -21.83 0.85 -5.63
N VAL A 199 -21.78 0.02 -4.59
CA VAL A 199 -20.57 -0.67 -4.16
C VAL A 199 -20.67 -2.15 -4.46
N PHE A 200 -19.78 -2.62 -5.35
CA PHE A 200 -19.69 -4.01 -5.82
C PHE A 200 -18.51 -4.70 -5.14
N GLY A 201 -18.80 -5.68 -4.29
CA GLY A 201 -17.77 -6.49 -3.64
C GLY A 201 -17.44 -7.73 -4.46
N THR A 202 -16.19 -8.19 -4.41
CA THR A 202 -15.73 -9.38 -5.14
C THR A 202 -15.66 -10.59 -4.23
N ALA A 203 -16.38 -11.68 -4.55
CA ALA A 203 -16.31 -12.93 -3.79
C ALA A 203 -16.74 -14.12 -4.64
N ALA A 204 -16.15 -15.29 -4.38
CA ALA A 204 -16.52 -16.52 -5.10
C ALA A 204 -17.91 -17.01 -4.71
N GLU A 205 -18.25 -16.94 -3.41
CA GLU A 205 -19.51 -17.45 -2.88
C GLU A 205 -20.51 -16.34 -2.56
N GLY A 206 -21.82 -16.67 -2.67
CA GLY A 206 -22.91 -15.75 -2.35
C GLY A 206 -22.93 -14.50 -3.24
N SER A 207 -22.57 -14.66 -4.52
CA SER A 207 -22.40 -13.58 -5.49
C SER A 207 -23.04 -13.93 -6.84
N ILE A 208 -23.29 -12.90 -7.66
CA ILE A 208 -23.75 -13.08 -9.04
C ILE A 208 -22.58 -13.00 -10.01
N PRO A 209 -22.66 -13.63 -11.20
CA PRO A 209 -21.65 -13.42 -12.24
C PRO A 209 -21.54 -11.94 -12.61
N MET A 210 -20.32 -11.43 -12.78
CA MET A 210 -20.04 -9.99 -13.03
C MET A 210 -20.86 -9.41 -14.18
N TYR A 211 -21.10 -10.19 -15.25
CA TYR A 211 -21.88 -9.76 -16.42
C TYR A 211 -23.40 -9.66 -16.18
N LYS A 212 -23.88 -10.04 -14.97
CA LYS A 212 -25.28 -9.84 -14.53
C LYS A 212 -25.44 -8.63 -13.61
N ALA A 213 -24.34 -8.02 -13.18
CA ALA A 213 -24.38 -6.80 -12.41
C ALA A 213 -24.48 -5.59 -13.36
N ASP A 214 -25.23 -4.59 -12.98
CA ASP A 214 -25.31 -3.33 -13.72
C ASP A 214 -24.19 -2.37 -13.22
N LEU A 215 -23.19 -2.18 -14.06
CA LEU A 215 -22.03 -1.30 -13.82
C LEU A 215 -22.08 0.01 -14.65
N THR A 216 -23.22 0.31 -15.25
CA THR A 216 -23.40 1.51 -16.11
C THR A 216 -23.53 2.79 -15.30
N GLY A 217 -24.11 2.75 -14.10
CA GLY A 217 -24.22 3.87 -13.17
C GLY A 217 -22.92 4.16 -12.40
N PRO A 218 -22.97 5.11 -11.44
CA PRO A 218 -21.83 5.35 -10.54
C PRO A 218 -21.51 4.09 -9.74
N ALA A 219 -20.27 3.59 -9.85
CA ALA A 219 -19.86 2.29 -9.31
C ALA A 219 -18.49 2.34 -8.62
N ALA A 220 -18.38 1.66 -7.48
CA ALA A 220 -17.14 1.36 -6.80
C ALA A 220 -16.93 -0.15 -6.71
N ILE A 221 -15.79 -0.66 -7.21
CA ILE A 221 -15.44 -2.08 -7.22
C ILE A 221 -14.45 -2.34 -6.10
N VAL A 222 -14.81 -3.22 -5.16
CA VAL A 222 -13.96 -3.58 -4.02
C VAL A 222 -13.14 -4.81 -4.37
N ILE A 223 -11.82 -4.68 -4.27
CA ILE A 223 -10.84 -5.75 -4.46
C ILE A 223 -10.24 -6.10 -3.10
N GLY A 224 -10.41 -7.33 -2.67
CA GLY A 224 -9.80 -7.86 -1.44
C GLY A 224 -8.33 -8.27 -1.63
N ASN A 225 -7.67 -8.62 -0.53
CA ASN A 225 -6.32 -9.16 -0.57
C ASN A 225 -6.28 -10.59 -1.13
N GLU A 226 -5.07 -11.08 -1.46
CA GLU A 226 -4.86 -12.36 -2.13
C GLU A 226 -5.12 -13.58 -1.21
N GLY A 227 -5.03 -13.43 0.10
CA GLY A 227 -5.21 -14.51 1.07
C GLY A 227 -6.66 -14.67 1.51
N ASP A 228 -7.13 -13.71 2.29
CA ASP A 228 -8.44 -13.78 2.95
C ASP A 228 -9.56 -13.12 2.13
N GLY A 229 -9.22 -12.49 1.00
CA GLY A 229 -10.16 -11.71 0.21
C GLY A 229 -10.58 -10.42 0.93
N MET A 230 -11.85 -10.05 0.84
CA MET A 230 -12.40 -8.91 1.56
C MET A 230 -12.75 -9.26 3.00
N SER A 231 -12.56 -8.32 3.92
CA SER A 231 -13.02 -8.47 5.29
C SER A 231 -14.54 -8.68 5.36
N GLN A 232 -15.01 -9.44 6.36
CA GLN A 232 -16.45 -9.76 6.48
C GLN A 232 -17.32 -8.50 6.61
N LEU A 233 -16.82 -7.46 7.27
CA LEU A 233 -17.55 -6.21 7.44
C LEU A 233 -17.65 -5.43 6.12
N VAL A 234 -16.57 -5.36 5.35
CA VAL A 234 -16.58 -4.76 4.01
C VAL A 234 -17.55 -5.49 3.11
N ARG A 235 -17.53 -6.84 3.11
CA ARG A 235 -18.45 -7.67 2.34
C ARG A 235 -19.93 -7.37 2.68
N LYS A 236 -20.26 -7.19 3.95
CA LYS A 236 -21.64 -6.87 4.39
C LYS A 236 -22.10 -5.47 3.97
N ASN A 237 -21.16 -4.53 3.80
CA ASN A 237 -21.47 -3.15 3.44
C ASN A 237 -21.56 -2.94 1.93
N CYS A 238 -21.11 -3.88 1.11
CA CYS A 238 -21.31 -3.85 -0.34
C CYS A 238 -22.79 -4.01 -0.69
N ASP A 239 -23.24 -3.35 -1.75
CA ASP A 239 -24.62 -3.44 -2.24
C ASP A 239 -24.85 -4.72 -3.03
N VAL A 240 -23.87 -5.09 -3.85
CA VAL A 240 -23.91 -6.27 -4.71
C VAL A 240 -22.60 -7.05 -4.59
N MET A 241 -22.72 -8.37 -4.47
CA MET A 241 -21.56 -9.26 -4.53
C MET A 241 -21.45 -9.86 -5.94
N VAL A 242 -20.24 -9.74 -6.54
CA VAL A 242 -19.98 -10.24 -7.90
C VAL A 242 -18.81 -11.21 -7.92
N HIS A 243 -18.81 -12.11 -8.90
CA HIS A 243 -17.67 -12.99 -9.17
C HIS A 243 -17.32 -13.05 -10.66
N ILE A 244 -16.05 -13.33 -10.91
CA ILE A 244 -15.54 -13.70 -12.23
C ILE A 244 -15.75 -15.20 -12.37
N PRO A 245 -16.50 -15.70 -13.42
CA PRO A 245 -16.72 -17.12 -13.59
C PRO A 245 -15.43 -17.89 -13.84
N MET A 246 -15.09 -18.82 -12.94
CA MET A 246 -13.91 -19.66 -13.03
C MET A 246 -14.28 -21.00 -13.70
N LYS A 247 -13.54 -21.42 -14.72
CA LYS A 247 -13.74 -22.69 -15.43
C LYS A 247 -12.64 -23.72 -15.16
N GLY A 248 -11.56 -23.29 -14.50
CA GLY A 248 -10.43 -24.13 -14.18
C GLY A 248 -10.54 -24.78 -12.79
N ARG A 249 -9.44 -25.43 -12.39
CA ARG A 249 -9.30 -26.02 -11.02
C ARG A 249 -8.85 -25.01 -9.98
N ILE A 250 -8.23 -23.90 -10.42
CA ILE A 250 -7.80 -22.81 -9.54
C ILE A 250 -9.02 -21.92 -9.31
N THR A 251 -9.28 -21.57 -8.07
CA THR A 251 -10.51 -20.89 -7.61
C THR A 251 -10.37 -19.37 -7.47
N SER A 252 -9.17 -18.83 -7.63
CA SER A 252 -8.89 -17.39 -7.50
C SER A 252 -7.93 -16.91 -8.56
N LEU A 253 -8.01 -15.62 -8.88
CA LEU A 253 -7.05 -14.87 -9.68
C LEU A 253 -6.20 -14.00 -8.79
N ASN A 254 -5.04 -13.59 -9.29
CA ASN A 254 -4.29 -12.49 -8.70
C ASN A 254 -5.19 -11.24 -8.60
N ALA A 255 -5.05 -10.45 -7.53
CA ALA A 255 -5.92 -9.30 -7.23
C ALA A 255 -5.93 -8.27 -8.36
N SER A 256 -4.78 -7.97 -8.97
CA SER A 256 -4.71 -7.01 -10.08
C SER A 256 -5.35 -7.55 -11.37
N ALA A 257 -5.24 -8.85 -11.62
CA ALA A 257 -5.93 -9.49 -12.76
C ALA A 257 -7.45 -9.45 -12.58
N ALA A 258 -7.94 -9.76 -11.37
CA ALA A 258 -9.37 -9.67 -11.05
C ALA A 258 -9.89 -8.23 -11.21
N ALA A 259 -9.16 -7.25 -10.70
CA ALA A 259 -9.49 -5.84 -10.84
C ALA A 259 -9.59 -5.43 -12.31
N SER A 260 -8.63 -5.83 -13.14
CA SER A 260 -8.60 -5.52 -14.58
C SER A 260 -9.83 -6.07 -15.30
N ILE A 261 -10.20 -7.34 -15.04
CA ILE A 261 -11.36 -7.97 -15.66
C ILE A 261 -12.64 -7.23 -15.30
N LEU A 262 -12.83 -6.88 -14.00
CA LEU A 262 -14.04 -6.20 -13.54
C LEU A 262 -14.13 -4.76 -14.04
N LEU A 263 -13.01 -4.05 -14.09
CA LEU A 263 -12.94 -2.72 -14.68
C LEU A 263 -13.32 -2.73 -16.15
N TYR A 264 -12.79 -3.66 -16.92
CA TYR A 264 -13.12 -3.77 -18.35
C TYR A 264 -14.52 -4.32 -18.61
N GLU A 265 -15.12 -5.07 -17.68
CA GLU A 265 -16.56 -5.35 -17.75
C GLU A 265 -17.39 -4.09 -17.57
N ALA A 266 -17.02 -3.20 -16.62
CA ALA A 266 -17.67 -1.90 -16.48
C ALA A 266 -17.49 -1.04 -17.75
N VAL A 267 -16.29 -1.01 -18.33
CA VAL A 267 -16.03 -0.31 -19.60
C VAL A 267 -16.90 -0.88 -20.72
N ARG A 268 -16.96 -2.20 -20.89
CA ARG A 268 -17.80 -2.86 -21.89
C ARG A 268 -19.27 -2.46 -21.77
N GLN A 269 -19.79 -2.43 -20.54
CA GLN A 269 -21.20 -2.06 -20.31
C GLN A 269 -21.46 -0.57 -20.58
N ARG A 270 -20.49 0.31 -20.31
CA ARG A 270 -20.61 1.76 -20.49
C ARG A 270 -20.43 2.20 -21.96
N LEU A 271 -19.73 1.41 -22.76
CA LEU A 271 -19.56 1.67 -24.20
C LEU A 271 -20.69 1.12 -25.06
N GLY A 272 -21.56 0.28 -24.53
CA GLY A 272 -22.69 -0.34 -25.24
C GLY A 272 -22.26 -1.69 -25.78
#